data_cec620c5a96a4395677854da9c063444
#
_entry.id   cec620c5a96a4395677854da9c063444
#
_cell.length_a   1.000
_cell.length_b   1.000
_cell.length_c   1.000
_cell.angle_alpha   90.00
_cell.angle_beta   90.00
_cell.angle_gamma   90.00
#
_symmetry.space_group_name_H-M   'P 1'
#
loop_
_entity.id
_entity.type
_entity.pdbx_description
1 polymer ?
#
loop_
_entity_poly.entity_id
_entity_poly.type
_entity_poly.pdbx_seq_one_letter_code
_entity_poly.pdbx_strand_id
1 'polypeptide(L)'
;MAYDPLTLALDAQAEAAEQAAGAVERAVDAPDRVAEMEAVEVGTTPAEIVYTENKLELLQYESRTDEQNDVPILVVYALINRPYILDLQPDRSVVRRLLDAGHDVYLVDWNEPSRLDQYLGLSDYIDRYIDNCADVVRERSGQTQLNLLGYCMGGTMSAVYAALYPEKVNALGLMAAGLCFDDTGGVLERWGGEKHYDPRELVETFGNAPSDLLDSGFAMMDPVENYLSKYARLYDQFDDEGFVENFARMERWIDDGIDVAGEAYAEFLEKFYQENALYTDDLEIGGREVDIDDIDMPVLQVLGEYDHLIPPAASRPFNDVVGSEDVTTIEHSTGHIGL
;
A
#
# COMPACT_ATOMS: atom_id res chain seq x y z
N MET A 1 0.95 47.55 -27.72
CA MET A 1 0.83 48.38 -26.50
C MET A 1 2.18 48.31 -25.80
N ALA A 2 2.91 49.43 -25.68
CA ALA A 2 4.16 49.48 -24.95
C ALA A 2 3.82 49.48 -23.45
N TYR A 3 4.24 48.50 -22.70
CA TYR A 3 4.15 48.50 -21.24
C TYR A 3 5.04 49.62 -20.70
N ASP A 4 4.45 50.51 -19.92
CA ASP A 4 5.20 51.56 -19.22
C ASP A 4 6.15 50.92 -18.17
N PRO A 5 7.47 51.14 -18.27
CA PRO A 5 8.40 50.56 -17.30
C PRO A 5 8.16 50.92 -15.84
N LEU A 6 7.50 52.07 -15.60
CA LEU A 6 7.13 52.51 -14.25
C LEU A 6 5.97 51.65 -13.69
N THR A 7 4.98 51.34 -14.52
CA THR A 7 3.87 50.45 -14.12
C THR A 7 4.38 49.04 -13.82
N LEU A 8 5.28 48.47 -14.64
CA LEU A 8 5.92 47.20 -14.41
C LEU A 8 6.71 47.17 -13.09
N ALA A 9 7.42 48.24 -12.78
CA ALA A 9 8.20 48.33 -11.53
C ALA A 9 7.29 48.45 -10.28
N LEU A 10 6.17 49.16 -10.39
CA LEU A 10 5.18 49.27 -9.31
C LEU A 10 4.45 47.96 -9.08
N ASP A 11 4.07 47.26 -10.14
CA ASP A 11 3.43 45.95 -10.06
C ASP A 11 4.36 44.92 -9.43
N ALA A 12 5.64 44.86 -9.84
CA ALA A 12 6.64 43.99 -9.24
C ALA A 12 6.89 44.32 -7.76
N GLN A 13 6.85 45.59 -7.37
CA GLN A 13 7.00 46.03 -5.98
C GLN A 13 5.77 45.69 -5.14
N ALA A 14 4.57 45.75 -5.72
CA ALA A 14 3.33 45.34 -5.07
C ALA A 14 3.30 43.80 -4.85
N GLU A 15 3.66 43.03 -5.88
CA GLU A 15 3.80 41.56 -5.78
C GLU A 15 4.84 41.15 -4.70
N ALA A 16 5.99 41.82 -4.67
CA ALA A 16 7.03 41.54 -3.66
C ALA A 16 6.54 41.89 -2.23
N ALA A 17 5.73 42.96 -2.09
CA ALA A 17 5.17 43.33 -0.81
C ALA A 17 4.08 42.34 -0.35
N GLU A 18 3.24 41.85 -1.25
CA GLU A 18 2.25 40.80 -0.97
C GLU A 18 2.92 39.49 -0.59
N GLN A 19 3.95 39.08 -1.31
CA GLN A 19 4.73 37.87 -0.97
C GLN A 19 5.41 37.99 0.39
N ALA A 20 5.97 39.16 0.72
CA ALA A 20 6.58 39.40 2.02
C ALA A 20 5.54 39.42 3.14
N ALA A 21 4.35 39.99 2.92
CA ALA A 21 3.26 39.98 3.91
C ALA A 21 2.75 38.55 4.16
N GLY A 22 2.54 37.76 3.10
CA GLY A 22 2.15 36.36 3.21
C GLY A 22 3.21 35.49 3.91
N ALA A 23 4.51 35.77 3.69
CA ALA A 23 5.59 35.06 4.39
C ALA A 23 5.60 35.39 5.90
N VAL A 24 5.32 36.63 6.28
CA VAL A 24 5.21 37.04 7.69
C VAL A 24 3.99 36.40 8.36
N GLU A 25 2.85 36.37 7.69
CA GLU A 25 1.62 35.72 8.19
C GLU A 25 1.85 34.23 8.42
N ARG A 26 2.40 33.51 7.44
CA ARG A 26 2.78 32.11 7.57
C ARG A 26 3.77 31.86 8.73
N ALA A 27 4.75 32.75 8.93
CA ALA A 27 5.69 32.62 10.04
C ALA A 27 5.04 32.82 11.42
N VAL A 28 3.99 33.61 11.50
CA VAL A 28 3.20 33.81 12.73
C VAL A 28 2.33 32.60 13.04
N ASP A 29 1.73 32.01 12.03
CA ASP A 29 0.80 30.87 12.16
C ASP A 29 1.54 29.51 12.22
N ALA A 30 2.83 29.47 11.84
CA ALA A 30 3.62 28.24 11.79
C ALA A 30 3.61 27.42 13.09
N PRO A 31 3.71 27.99 14.30
CA PRO A 31 3.68 27.20 15.52
C PRO A 31 2.35 26.49 15.76
N ASP A 32 1.24 27.14 15.44
CA ASP A 32 -0.11 26.57 15.61
C ASP A 32 -0.33 25.46 14.56
N ARG A 33 0.10 25.68 13.32
CA ARG A 33 0.05 24.64 12.25
C ARG A 33 0.92 23.43 12.55
N VAL A 34 2.11 23.61 13.10
CA VAL A 34 2.96 22.48 13.53
C VAL A 34 2.26 21.66 14.62
N ALA A 35 1.61 22.32 15.59
CA ALA A 35 0.86 21.62 16.62
C ALA A 35 -0.37 20.86 16.05
N GLU A 36 -1.04 21.41 15.03
CA GLU A 36 -2.11 20.73 14.29
C GLU A 36 -1.58 19.50 13.54
N MET A 37 -0.41 19.63 12.88
CA MET A 37 0.24 18.52 12.17
C MET A 37 0.62 17.37 13.12
N GLU A 38 1.05 17.67 14.33
CA GLU A 38 1.37 16.65 15.35
C GLU A 38 0.12 15.97 15.93
N ALA A 39 -1.05 16.61 15.81
CA ALA A 39 -2.30 16.13 16.39
C ALA A 39 -3.20 15.37 15.39
N VAL A 40 -2.78 15.18 14.15
CA VAL A 40 -3.63 14.51 13.15
C VAL A 40 -3.97 13.07 13.55
N GLU A 41 -5.23 12.71 13.36
CA GLU A 41 -5.72 11.35 13.56
C GLU A 41 -5.73 10.58 12.23
N VAL A 42 -5.42 9.28 12.29
CA VAL A 42 -5.42 8.34 11.16
C VAL A 42 -6.17 7.07 11.55
N GLY A 43 -6.68 6.32 10.59
CA GLY A 43 -7.34 5.04 10.85
C GLY A 43 -8.58 5.20 11.74
N THR A 44 -9.38 6.26 11.51
CA THR A 44 -10.45 6.65 12.44
C THR A 44 -11.77 5.92 12.22
N THR A 45 -11.88 5.06 11.21
CA THR A 45 -13.09 4.26 11.01
C THR A 45 -13.20 3.21 12.11
N PRO A 46 -14.33 3.17 12.85
CA PRO A 46 -14.47 2.24 13.96
C PRO A 46 -14.32 0.79 13.54
N ALA A 47 -13.52 0.04 14.29
CA ALA A 47 -13.27 -1.37 14.09
C ALA A 47 -13.08 -2.10 15.42
N GLU A 48 -13.29 -3.42 15.41
CA GLU A 48 -12.95 -4.30 16.51
C GLU A 48 -11.91 -5.34 16.08
N ILE A 49 -11.02 -5.74 16.99
CA ILE A 49 -10.10 -6.85 16.77
C ILE A 49 -10.89 -8.14 16.99
N VAL A 50 -11.04 -8.95 15.94
CA VAL A 50 -11.83 -10.19 15.98
C VAL A 50 -10.99 -11.46 16.03
N TYR A 51 -9.70 -11.34 15.71
CA TYR A 51 -8.74 -12.43 15.80
C TYR A 51 -7.32 -11.88 16.02
N THR A 52 -6.51 -12.64 16.73
CA THR A 52 -5.09 -12.33 16.94
C THR A 52 -4.26 -13.61 16.85
N GLU A 53 -3.13 -13.55 16.17
CA GLU A 53 -2.15 -14.64 16.15
C GLU A 53 -0.74 -14.05 16.07
N ASN A 54 0.13 -14.40 17.02
CA ASN A 54 1.43 -13.77 17.20
C ASN A 54 1.30 -12.23 17.32
N LYS A 55 1.74 -11.49 16.31
CA LYS A 55 1.60 -10.04 16.22
C LYS A 55 0.40 -9.59 15.39
N LEU A 56 -0.05 -10.46 14.49
CA LEU A 56 -1.17 -10.19 13.61
C LEU A 56 -2.46 -9.90 14.37
N GLU A 57 -3.17 -8.88 13.92
CA GLU A 57 -4.53 -8.56 14.32
C GLU A 57 -5.45 -8.52 13.09
N LEU A 58 -6.60 -9.16 13.19
CA LEU A 58 -7.66 -9.07 12.19
C LEU A 58 -8.71 -8.08 12.69
N LEU A 59 -8.85 -6.99 11.99
CA LEU A 59 -9.84 -5.94 12.27
C LEU A 59 -11.13 -6.24 11.52
N GLN A 60 -12.29 -6.09 12.16
CA GLN A 60 -13.60 -5.99 11.50
C GLN A 60 -14.13 -4.59 11.69
N TYR A 61 -14.44 -3.90 10.61
CA TYR A 61 -14.97 -2.54 10.65
C TYR A 61 -16.48 -2.52 10.89
N GLU A 62 -16.94 -1.49 11.62
CA GLU A 62 -18.37 -1.28 11.83
C GLU A 62 -19.06 -0.92 10.51
N SER A 63 -20.18 -1.58 10.25
CA SER A 63 -21.02 -1.31 9.08
C SER A 63 -21.48 0.14 9.03
N ARG A 64 -21.52 0.72 7.84
CA ARG A 64 -21.98 2.08 7.57
C ARG A 64 -23.31 2.14 6.83
N THR A 65 -23.86 0.97 6.44
CA THR A 65 -25.13 0.85 5.73
C THR A 65 -26.06 -0.17 6.40
N ASP A 66 -27.37 0.00 6.25
CA ASP A 66 -28.36 -0.93 6.79
C ASP A 66 -28.46 -2.23 5.96
N GLU A 67 -28.18 -2.13 4.65
CA GLU A 67 -28.17 -3.28 3.74
C GLU A 67 -26.71 -3.70 3.49
N GLN A 68 -26.43 -4.98 3.72
CA GLN A 68 -25.10 -5.55 3.56
C GLN A 68 -25.09 -6.59 2.43
N ASN A 69 -23.97 -6.64 1.70
CA ASN A 69 -23.67 -7.73 0.78
C ASN A 69 -23.36 -9.01 1.56
N ASP A 70 -23.79 -10.17 1.03
CA ASP A 70 -23.65 -11.44 1.73
C ASP A 70 -22.17 -11.87 1.88
N VAL A 71 -21.34 -11.61 0.85
CA VAL A 71 -19.95 -12.07 0.82
C VAL A 71 -19.03 -10.96 1.38
N PRO A 72 -18.33 -11.22 2.49
CA PRO A 72 -17.43 -10.26 3.11
C PRO A 72 -16.17 -10.01 2.27
N ILE A 73 -15.45 -8.92 2.58
CA ILE A 73 -14.15 -8.61 2.00
C ILE A 73 -13.08 -8.76 3.07
N LEU A 74 -12.05 -9.57 2.79
CA LEU A 74 -10.79 -9.59 3.52
C LEU A 74 -9.75 -8.75 2.77
N VAL A 75 -9.25 -7.71 3.41
CA VAL A 75 -8.19 -6.84 2.88
C VAL A 75 -6.85 -7.33 3.43
N VAL A 76 -5.94 -7.67 2.52
CA VAL A 76 -4.56 -8.06 2.84
C VAL A 76 -3.64 -6.92 2.42
N TYR A 77 -3.05 -6.26 3.40
CA TYR A 77 -2.12 -5.16 3.20
C TYR A 77 -0.69 -5.66 2.99
N ALA A 78 0.21 -4.76 2.54
CA ALA A 78 1.64 -5.03 2.44
C ALA A 78 2.27 -5.33 3.81
N LEU A 79 3.43 -6.01 3.81
CA LEU A 79 4.23 -6.26 5.03
C LEU A 79 5.02 -5.03 5.48
N ILE A 80 5.02 -3.98 4.69
CA ILE A 80 5.74 -2.72 4.91
C ILE A 80 4.74 -1.65 5.34
N ASN A 81 5.11 -0.85 6.34
CA ASN A 81 4.31 0.24 6.89
C ASN A 81 2.97 -0.19 7.50
N ARG A 82 2.11 0.77 7.80
CA ARG A 82 0.84 0.56 8.50
C ARG A 82 -0.35 0.53 7.54
N PRO A 83 -1.30 -0.39 7.77
CA PRO A 83 -2.46 -0.54 6.88
C PRO A 83 -3.45 0.63 6.93
N TYR A 84 -3.33 1.55 7.89
CA TYR A 84 -4.22 2.70 7.98
C TYR A 84 -4.09 3.68 6.81
N ILE A 85 -3.11 3.50 5.91
CA ILE A 85 -3.09 4.23 4.64
C ILE A 85 -4.36 3.97 3.82
N LEU A 86 -4.96 2.79 3.97
CA LEU A 86 -6.25 2.45 3.36
C LEU A 86 -7.45 3.07 4.09
N ASP A 87 -7.21 3.77 5.21
CA ASP A 87 -8.19 4.55 5.99
C ASP A 87 -7.56 5.84 6.53
N LEU A 88 -6.80 6.54 5.69
CA LEU A 88 -5.97 7.67 6.11
C LEU A 88 -6.78 8.82 6.70
N GLN A 89 -7.90 9.16 6.05
CA GLN A 89 -8.85 10.19 6.48
C GLN A 89 -10.22 9.95 5.83
N PRO A 90 -11.29 10.61 6.29
CA PRO A 90 -12.66 10.28 5.89
C PRO A 90 -12.96 10.29 4.39
N ASP A 91 -12.35 11.17 3.63
CA ASP A 91 -12.52 11.30 2.16
C ASP A 91 -11.45 10.55 1.35
N ARG A 92 -10.41 10.04 2.03
CA ARG A 92 -9.33 9.21 1.48
C ARG A 92 -9.25 7.89 2.25
N SER A 93 -10.27 7.07 2.08
CA SER A 93 -10.40 5.78 2.75
C SER A 93 -11.02 4.76 1.82
N VAL A 94 -10.25 3.77 1.43
CA VAL A 94 -10.73 2.59 0.70
C VAL A 94 -11.70 1.82 1.58
N VAL A 95 -11.38 1.67 2.87
CA VAL A 95 -12.23 0.99 3.86
C VAL A 95 -13.63 1.61 3.89
N ARG A 96 -13.75 2.94 4.05
CA ARG A 96 -15.05 3.61 4.08
C ARG A 96 -15.81 3.47 2.78
N ARG A 97 -15.13 3.50 1.63
CA ARG A 97 -15.79 3.31 0.33
C ARG A 97 -16.40 1.92 0.19
N LEU A 98 -15.70 0.90 0.66
CA LEU A 98 -16.21 -0.48 0.68
C LEU A 98 -17.38 -0.62 1.65
N LEU A 99 -17.29 -0.04 2.84
CA LEU A 99 -18.38 -0.02 3.83
C LEU A 99 -19.61 0.75 3.30
N ASP A 100 -19.42 1.92 2.67
CA ASP A 100 -20.50 2.71 2.06
C ASP A 100 -21.16 1.99 0.87
N ALA A 101 -20.45 1.07 0.22
CA ALA A 101 -20.98 0.16 -0.80
C ALA A 101 -21.70 -1.07 -0.21
N GLY A 102 -21.77 -1.18 1.12
CA GLY A 102 -22.49 -2.25 1.80
C GLY A 102 -21.70 -3.54 2.01
N HIS A 103 -20.36 -3.48 1.95
CA HIS A 103 -19.56 -4.65 2.26
C HIS A 103 -19.22 -4.76 3.76
N ASP A 104 -19.22 -5.99 4.28
CA ASP A 104 -18.61 -6.32 5.56
C ASP A 104 -17.09 -6.43 5.33
N VAL A 105 -16.29 -5.54 5.96
CA VAL A 105 -14.89 -5.35 5.67
C VAL A 105 -14.02 -5.80 6.84
N TYR A 106 -13.09 -6.69 6.54
CA TYR A 106 -12.03 -7.14 7.43
C TYR A 106 -10.68 -6.71 6.87
N LEU A 107 -9.72 -6.38 7.74
CA LEU A 107 -8.38 -5.97 7.35
C LEU A 107 -7.34 -6.63 8.23
N VAL A 108 -6.31 -7.17 7.60
CA VAL A 108 -5.15 -7.74 8.29
C VAL A 108 -4.17 -6.65 8.65
N ASP A 109 -3.93 -6.43 9.94
CA ASP A 109 -2.81 -5.65 10.45
C ASP A 109 -1.73 -6.63 10.92
N TRP A 110 -0.61 -6.64 10.22
CA TRP A 110 0.52 -7.53 10.53
C TRP A 110 1.22 -7.16 11.84
N ASN A 111 1.14 -5.90 12.22
CA ASN A 111 1.95 -5.29 13.26
C ASN A 111 3.46 -5.53 13.06
N GLU A 112 4.27 -4.98 13.94
CA GLU A 112 5.72 -5.08 13.84
C GLU A 112 6.24 -6.43 14.30
N PRO A 113 6.97 -7.19 13.46
CA PRO A 113 7.57 -8.44 13.86
C PRO A 113 8.65 -8.22 14.92
N SER A 114 8.67 -9.07 15.93
CA SER A 114 9.75 -9.08 16.89
C SER A 114 11.02 -9.73 16.29
N ARG A 115 12.14 -9.59 16.96
CA ARG A 115 13.38 -10.25 16.54
C ARG A 115 13.28 -11.79 16.50
N LEU A 116 12.31 -12.37 17.19
CA LEU A 116 12.08 -13.83 17.16
C LEU A 116 11.32 -14.26 15.89
N ASP A 117 10.68 -13.32 15.23
CA ASP A 117 9.86 -13.55 14.04
C ASP A 117 10.70 -13.51 12.73
N GLN A 118 12.01 -13.26 12.82
CA GLN A 118 12.91 -13.17 11.66
C GLN A 118 12.90 -14.41 10.74
N TYR A 119 12.45 -15.55 11.24
CA TYR A 119 12.37 -16.82 10.50
C TYR A 119 10.99 -17.09 9.88
N LEU A 120 10.02 -16.18 10.06
CA LEU A 120 8.72 -16.29 9.39
C LEU A 120 8.91 -16.03 7.90
N GLY A 121 8.63 -17.05 7.09
CA GLY A 121 8.70 -17.01 5.64
C GLY A 121 7.33 -16.72 5.00
N LEU A 122 7.30 -16.67 3.67
CA LEU A 122 6.06 -16.45 2.91
C LEU A 122 4.99 -17.50 3.20
N SER A 123 5.37 -18.75 3.45
CA SER A 123 4.41 -19.79 3.82
C SER A 123 3.72 -19.51 5.16
N ASP A 124 4.43 -18.93 6.15
CA ASP A 124 3.79 -18.51 7.40
C ASP A 124 2.75 -17.41 7.16
N TYR A 125 3.08 -16.43 6.31
CA TYR A 125 2.15 -15.34 6.00
C TYR A 125 0.97 -15.79 5.14
N ILE A 126 1.19 -16.64 4.14
CA ILE A 126 0.17 -17.05 3.16
C ILE A 126 -0.63 -18.26 3.66
N ASP A 127 0.05 -19.42 3.91
CA ASP A 127 -0.61 -20.69 4.25
C ASP A 127 -1.16 -20.72 5.68
N ARG A 128 -0.65 -19.85 6.57
CA ARG A 128 -1.06 -19.84 7.96
C ARG A 128 -1.84 -18.58 8.32
N TYR A 129 -1.25 -17.40 8.19
CA TYR A 129 -1.86 -16.18 8.69
C TYR A 129 -3.04 -15.70 7.83
N ILE A 130 -2.86 -15.63 6.49
CA ILE A 130 -3.98 -15.28 5.59
C ILE A 130 -5.06 -16.35 5.67
N ASP A 131 -4.68 -17.63 5.67
CA ASP A 131 -5.64 -18.74 5.73
C ASP A 131 -6.45 -18.75 7.04
N ASN A 132 -5.79 -18.57 8.18
CA ASN A 132 -6.49 -18.47 9.47
C ASN A 132 -7.43 -17.24 9.51
N CYS A 133 -7.01 -16.08 8.98
CA CYS A 133 -7.87 -14.91 8.86
C CYS A 133 -9.07 -15.18 7.94
N ALA A 134 -8.86 -15.82 6.79
CA ALA A 134 -9.92 -16.20 5.87
C ALA A 134 -10.94 -17.15 6.52
N ASP A 135 -10.48 -18.12 7.30
CA ASP A 135 -11.38 -19.04 8.01
C ASP A 135 -12.18 -18.32 9.10
N VAL A 136 -11.58 -17.39 9.86
CA VAL A 136 -12.30 -16.55 10.83
C VAL A 136 -13.37 -15.70 10.13
N VAL A 137 -13.06 -15.07 9.00
CA VAL A 137 -14.02 -14.25 8.24
C VAL A 137 -15.18 -15.11 7.73
N ARG A 138 -14.89 -16.29 7.19
CA ARG A 138 -15.91 -17.25 6.70
C ARG A 138 -16.79 -17.76 7.83
N GLU A 139 -16.22 -18.09 9.00
CA GLU A 139 -16.98 -18.53 10.18
C GLU A 139 -17.90 -17.41 10.70
N ARG A 140 -17.40 -16.17 10.81
CA ARG A 140 -18.17 -15.03 11.32
C ARG A 140 -19.30 -14.62 10.38
N SER A 141 -19.06 -14.61 9.07
CA SER A 141 -20.07 -14.27 8.06
C SER A 141 -21.05 -15.40 7.76
N GLY A 142 -20.70 -16.65 8.10
CA GLY A 142 -21.46 -17.83 7.72
C GLY A 142 -21.36 -18.18 6.22
N GLN A 143 -20.42 -17.55 5.50
CA GLN A 143 -20.19 -17.79 4.08
C GLN A 143 -19.11 -18.86 3.88
N THR A 144 -19.18 -19.57 2.75
CA THR A 144 -18.16 -20.56 2.37
C THR A 144 -16.97 -19.93 1.66
N GLN A 145 -17.15 -18.75 1.11
CA GLN A 145 -16.13 -17.98 0.37
C GLN A 145 -16.15 -16.52 0.83
N LEU A 146 -15.05 -15.82 0.54
CA LEU A 146 -14.90 -14.39 0.76
C LEU A 146 -14.36 -13.70 -0.50
N ASN A 147 -14.53 -12.38 -0.59
CA ASN A 147 -13.80 -11.57 -1.55
C ASN A 147 -12.44 -11.21 -0.94
N LEU A 148 -11.38 -11.41 -1.68
CA LEU A 148 -10.01 -11.10 -1.24
C LEU A 148 -9.52 -9.85 -1.95
N LEU A 149 -9.11 -8.83 -1.21
CA LEU A 149 -8.53 -7.60 -1.75
C LEU A 149 -7.10 -7.44 -1.25
N GLY A 150 -6.13 -7.58 -2.13
CA GLY A 150 -4.72 -7.38 -1.79
C GLY A 150 -4.17 -6.04 -2.28
N TYR A 151 -3.39 -5.36 -1.44
CA TYR A 151 -2.70 -4.11 -1.81
C TYR A 151 -1.18 -4.31 -1.82
N CYS A 152 -0.51 -3.87 -2.89
CA CYS A 152 0.95 -3.93 -3.07
C CYS A 152 1.47 -5.36 -2.86
N MET A 153 2.42 -5.61 -1.94
CA MET A 153 2.90 -6.95 -1.56
C MET A 153 1.74 -7.86 -1.10
N GLY A 154 0.74 -7.28 -0.40
CA GLY A 154 -0.47 -8.00 -0.02
C GLY A 154 -1.27 -8.50 -1.22
N GLY A 155 -1.24 -7.77 -2.35
CA GLY A 155 -1.83 -8.21 -3.59
C GLY A 155 -1.11 -9.42 -4.20
N THR A 156 0.22 -9.41 -4.23
CA THR A 156 1.02 -10.55 -4.67
C THR A 156 0.75 -11.78 -3.81
N MET A 157 0.76 -11.62 -2.47
CA MET A 157 0.44 -12.71 -1.54
C MET A 157 -1.01 -13.20 -1.69
N SER A 158 -1.96 -12.30 -1.98
CA SER A 158 -3.37 -12.65 -2.22
C SER A 158 -3.56 -13.45 -3.51
N ALA A 159 -2.80 -13.14 -4.58
CA ALA A 159 -2.82 -13.94 -5.80
C ALA A 159 -2.31 -15.36 -5.54
N VAL A 160 -1.21 -15.48 -4.79
CA VAL A 160 -0.68 -16.81 -4.37
C VAL A 160 -1.71 -17.57 -3.52
N TYR A 161 -2.32 -16.88 -2.53
CA TYR A 161 -3.36 -17.49 -1.70
C TYR A 161 -4.56 -17.97 -2.52
N ALA A 162 -5.02 -17.17 -3.48
CA ALA A 162 -6.16 -17.51 -4.34
C ALA A 162 -5.86 -18.74 -5.22
N ALA A 163 -4.62 -18.88 -5.71
CA ALA A 163 -4.19 -20.08 -6.44
C ALA A 163 -4.14 -21.32 -5.54
N LEU A 164 -3.67 -21.18 -4.30
CA LEU A 164 -3.56 -22.29 -3.35
C LEU A 164 -4.90 -22.73 -2.75
N TYR A 165 -5.88 -21.81 -2.64
CA TYR A 165 -7.18 -22.01 -1.97
C TYR A 165 -8.35 -21.43 -2.78
N PRO A 166 -8.50 -21.80 -4.08
CA PRO A 166 -9.53 -21.22 -4.96
C PRO A 166 -10.94 -21.44 -4.41
N GLU A 167 -11.17 -22.54 -3.69
CA GLU A 167 -12.47 -22.86 -3.10
C GLU A 167 -12.90 -21.90 -1.98
N LYS A 168 -11.96 -21.10 -1.39
CA LYS A 168 -12.24 -20.11 -0.34
C LYS A 168 -12.47 -18.70 -0.88
N VAL A 169 -12.08 -18.43 -2.13
CA VAL A 169 -12.11 -17.10 -2.73
C VAL A 169 -13.25 -16.97 -3.74
N ASN A 170 -14.16 -16.01 -3.52
CA ASN A 170 -15.26 -15.71 -4.42
C ASN A 170 -14.85 -14.76 -5.55
N ALA A 171 -14.03 -13.77 -5.23
CA ALA A 171 -13.45 -12.83 -6.20
C ALA A 171 -12.12 -12.28 -5.65
N LEU A 172 -11.18 -12.00 -6.55
CA LEU A 172 -9.85 -11.51 -6.24
C LEU A 172 -9.68 -10.06 -6.73
N GLY A 173 -9.44 -9.14 -5.82
CA GLY A 173 -9.06 -7.75 -6.09
C GLY A 173 -7.56 -7.55 -5.86
N LEU A 174 -6.88 -6.97 -6.84
CA LEU A 174 -5.44 -6.72 -6.83
C LEU A 174 -5.20 -5.23 -7.06
N MET A 175 -4.82 -4.51 -6.03
CA MET A 175 -4.59 -3.07 -6.08
C MET A 175 -3.09 -2.77 -5.97
N ALA A 176 -2.50 -2.13 -6.96
CA ALA A 176 -1.08 -1.83 -7.06
C ALA A 176 -0.18 -3.07 -6.82
N ALA A 177 -0.62 -4.27 -7.23
CA ALA A 177 0.06 -5.52 -7.00
C ALA A 177 1.11 -5.81 -8.07
N GLY A 178 2.33 -6.16 -7.68
CA GLY A 178 3.37 -6.63 -8.58
C GLY A 178 3.24 -8.13 -8.82
N LEU A 179 2.98 -8.52 -10.07
CA LEU A 179 2.68 -9.90 -10.45
C LEU A 179 3.58 -10.42 -11.57
N CYS A 180 4.30 -9.52 -12.25
CA CYS A 180 5.24 -9.82 -13.32
C CYS A 180 6.41 -8.86 -13.22
N PHE A 181 7.63 -9.37 -13.17
CA PHE A 181 8.86 -8.58 -13.04
C PHE A 181 9.83 -8.99 -14.16
N ASP A 182 9.53 -8.55 -15.39
CA ASP A 182 10.33 -8.83 -16.59
C ASP A 182 10.54 -7.53 -17.40
N ASP A 183 11.54 -6.74 -17.00
CA ASP A 183 11.92 -5.45 -17.59
C ASP A 183 10.73 -4.45 -17.66
N THR A 184 9.94 -4.42 -16.60
CA THR A 184 8.74 -3.56 -16.49
C THR A 184 9.09 -2.07 -16.35
N GLY A 185 10.31 -1.78 -15.96
CA GLY A 185 10.81 -0.43 -15.71
C GLY A 185 10.54 0.09 -14.32
N GLY A 186 9.90 -0.70 -13.44
CA GLY A 186 9.66 -0.35 -12.05
C GLY A 186 10.96 -0.11 -11.28
N VAL A 187 10.93 0.84 -10.35
CA VAL A 187 12.11 1.16 -9.54
C VAL A 187 12.46 0.02 -8.60
N LEU A 188 11.44 -0.61 -7.99
CA LEU A 188 11.64 -1.75 -7.08
C LEU A 188 12.26 -2.95 -7.80
N GLU A 189 11.81 -3.26 -9.02
CA GLU A 189 12.39 -4.32 -9.84
C GLU A 189 13.89 -4.07 -10.13
N ARG A 190 14.23 -2.82 -10.49
CA ARG A 190 15.62 -2.46 -10.78
C ARG A 190 16.53 -2.55 -9.56
N TRP A 191 16.05 -2.12 -8.39
CA TRP A 191 16.82 -2.09 -7.17
C TRP A 191 16.89 -3.46 -6.49
N GLY A 192 15.79 -4.25 -6.55
CA GLY A 192 15.71 -5.60 -6.01
C GLY A 192 16.35 -6.68 -6.90
N GLY A 193 16.74 -6.35 -8.14
CA GLY A 193 17.28 -7.33 -9.08
C GLY A 193 18.58 -7.98 -8.61
N GLU A 194 18.73 -9.28 -8.83
CA GLU A 194 19.85 -10.15 -8.41
C GLU A 194 21.24 -9.57 -8.69
N LYS A 195 21.39 -8.83 -9.78
CA LYS A 195 22.67 -8.19 -10.16
C LYS A 195 23.16 -7.15 -9.16
N HIS A 196 22.26 -6.53 -8.41
CA HIS A 196 22.51 -5.31 -7.66
C HIS A 196 22.25 -5.47 -6.17
N TYR A 197 21.49 -6.49 -5.78
CA TYR A 197 21.02 -6.65 -4.45
C TYR A 197 20.89 -8.12 -4.04
N ASP A 198 21.50 -8.46 -2.90
CA ASP A 198 21.33 -9.75 -2.23
C ASP A 198 20.54 -9.52 -0.92
N PRO A 199 19.24 -9.89 -0.87
CA PRO A 199 18.43 -9.69 0.32
C PRO A 199 18.92 -10.53 1.51
N ARG A 200 19.62 -11.65 1.27
CA ARG A 200 20.14 -12.52 2.32
C ARG A 200 21.26 -11.85 3.13
N GLU A 201 22.12 -11.04 2.50
CA GLU A 201 23.15 -10.28 3.21
C GLU A 201 22.56 -9.28 4.21
N LEU A 202 21.43 -8.66 3.86
CA LEU A 202 20.71 -7.75 4.76
C LEU A 202 20.15 -8.53 5.95
N VAL A 203 19.45 -9.63 5.69
CA VAL A 203 18.79 -10.44 6.72
C VAL A 203 19.83 -11.12 7.64
N GLU A 204 20.94 -11.61 7.13
CA GLU A 204 22.05 -12.14 7.93
C GLU A 204 22.64 -11.08 8.87
N THR A 205 22.61 -9.82 8.47
CA THR A 205 23.17 -8.71 9.26
C THR A 205 22.21 -8.24 10.35
N PHE A 206 20.93 -8.07 10.04
CA PHE A 206 19.96 -7.41 10.91
C PHE A 206 18.94 -8.37 11.55
N GLY A 207 18.69 -9.52 10.96
CA GLY A 207 17.63 -10.45 11.31
C GLY A 207 16.33 -10.10 10.56
N ASN A 208 15.58 -9.11 11.01
CA ASN A 208 14.50 -8.50 10.24
C ASN A 208 15.07 -7.45 9.29
N ALA A 209 14.32 -7.13 8.21
CA ALA A 209 14.62 -5.97 7.38
C ALA A 209 14.15 -4.71 8.11
N PRO A 210 15.07 -3.80 8.53
CA PRO A 210 14.70 -2.66 9.37
C PRO A 210 13.89 -1.62 8.59
N SER A 211 12.81 -1.12 9.20
CA SER A 211 11.97 -0.04 8.63
C SER A 211 12.79 1.18 8.24
N ASP A 212 13.68 1.68 9.11
CA ASP A 212 14.53 2.85 8.82
C ASP A 212 15.35 2.68 7.53
N LEU A 213 15.79 1.46 7.21
CA LEU A 213 16.54 1.18 5.99
C LEU A 213 15.62 1.14 4.77
N LEU A 214 14.44 0.54 4.91
CA LEU A 214 13.43 0.49 3.86
C LEU A 214 12.94 1.89 3.52
N ASP A 215 12.62 2.72 4.51
CA ASP A 215 12.17 4.10 4.35
C ASP A 215 13.23 4.97 3.67
N SER A 216 14.50 4.79 4.08
CA SER A 216 15.63 5.46 3.42
C SER A 216 15.75 5.02 1.95
N GLY A 217 15.55 3.74 1.67
CA GLY A 217 15.51 3.19 0.32
C GLY A 217 14.41 3.83 -0.52
N PHE A 218 13.17 3.84 -0.02
CA PHE A 218 12.03 4.48 -0.70
C PHE A 218 12.25 5.97 -0.93
N ALA A 219 12.77 6.70 0.06
CA ALA A 219 13.08 8.12 -0.09
C ALA A 219 14.13 8.39 -1.16
N MET A 220 15.10 7.49 -1.33
CA MET A 220 16.16 7.58 -2.35
C MET A 220 15.68 7.22 -3.77
N MET A 221 14.51 6.62 -3.95
CA MET A 221 13.95 6.32 -5.28
C MET A 221 13.51 7.58 -6.02
N ASP A 222 13.04 8.61 -5.32
CA ASP A 222 12.78 9.95 -5.84
C ASP A 222 13.25 11.02 -4.84
N PRO A 223 14.57 11.26 -4.74
CA PRO A 223 15.12 12.13 -3.71
C PRO A 223 14.74 13.61 -3.89
N VAL A 224 14.49 14.08 -5.12
CA VAL A 224 14.06 15.46 -5.36
C VAL A 224 12.66 15.67 -4.83
N GLU A 225 11.75 14.76 -5.14
CA GLU A 225 10.38 14.81 -4.67
C GLU A 225 10.32 14.67 -3.14
N ASN A 226 10.97 13.65 -2.60
CA ASN A 226 10.86 13.31 -1.19
C ASN A 226 11.58 14.28 -0.25
N TYR A 227 12.64 14.95 -0.68
CA TYR A 227 13.42 15.85 0.20
C TYR A 227 13.25 17.34 -0.12
N LEU A 228 12.75 17.70 -1.31
CA LEU A 228 12.68 19.11 -1.72
C LEU A 228 11.27 19.51 -2.18
N SER A 229 10.72 18.85 -3.22
CA SER A 229 9.50 19.30 -3.87
C SER A 229 8.27 19.22 -2.96
N LYS A 230 8.16 18.16 -2.14
CA LYS A 230 7.04 18.01 -1.21
C LYS A 230 6.98 19.14 -0.17
N TYR A 231 8.13 19.57 0.36
CA TYR A 231 8.20 20.67 1.34
C TYR A 231 8.01 22.05 0.68
N ALA A 232 8.45 22.22 -0.57
CA ALA A 232 8.15 23.42 -1.33
C ALA A 232 6.63 23.57 -1.55
N ARG A 233 5.95 22.46 -1.93
CA ARG A 233 4.48 22.46 -2.04
C ARG A 233 3.78 22.69 -0.71
N LEU A 234 4.29 22.12 0.38
CA LEU A 234 3.76 22.41 1.71
C LEU A 234 3.84 23.90 2.02
N TYR A 235 4.98 24.53 1.75
CA TYR A 235 5.13 25.98 1.95
C TYR A 235 4.18 26.80 1.09
N ASP A 236 4.00 26.43 -0.18
CA ASP A 236 3.12 27.12 -1.11
C ASP A 236 1.63 26.97 -0.75
N GLN A 237 1.26 25.86 -0.11
CA GLN A 237 -0.12 25.54 0.26
C GLN A 237 -0.33 25.56 1.80
N PHE A 238 0.52 26.26 2.52
CA PHE A 238 0.48 26.29 3.99
C PHE A 238 -0.81 26.89 4.56
N ASP A 239 -1.49 27.73 3.77
CA ASP A 239 -2.76 28.35 4.14
C ASP A 239 -3.98 27.44 3.88
N ASP A 240 -3.79 26.31 3.16
CA ASP A 240 -4.81 25.29 2.93
C ASP A 240 -4.74 24.22 4.02
N GLU A 241 -5.67 24.30 4.98
CA GLU A 241 -5.78 23.41 6.13
C GLU A 241 -5.92 21.95 5.71
N GLY A 242 -6.75 21.65 4.68
CA GLY A 242 -6.95 20.29 4.20
C GLY A 242 -5.68 19.71 3.57
N PHE A 243 -4.88 20.54 2.87
CA PHE A 243 -3.61 20.12 2.34
C PHE A 243 -2.58 19.84 3.46
N VAL A 244 -2.46 20.74 4.44
CA VAL A 244 -1.53 20.62 5.57
C VAL A 244 -1.86 19.38 6.40
N GLU A 245 -3.12 19.14 6.72
CA GLU A 245 -3.55 17.94 7.45
C GLU A 245 -3.26 16.64 6.69
N ASN A 246 -3.56 16.62 5.38
CA ASN A 246 -3.25 15.45 4.56
C ASN A 246 -1.75 15.19 4.47
N PHE A 247 -0.96 16.25 4.31
CA PHE A 247 0.50 16.17 4.33
C PHE A 247 0.99 15.57 5.66
N ALA A 248 0.48 16.05 6.78
CA ALA A 248 0.85 15.56 8.11
C ALA A 248 0.50 14.08 8.30
N ARG A 249 -0.70 13.62 7.83
CA ARG A 249 -1.07 12.20 7.89
C ARG A 249 -0.16 11.33 7.05
N MET A 250 0.24 11.82 5.87
CA MET A 250 1.18 11.10 5.01
C MET A 250 2.58 11.00 5.63
N GLU A 251 3.11 12.11 6.19
CA GLU A 251 4.41 12.08 6.89
C GLU A 251 4.35 11.12 8.09
N ARG A 252 3.27 11.19 8.88
CA ARG A 252 3.07 10.26 9.99
C ARG A 252 3.06 8.80 9.52
N TRP A 253 2.39 8.49 8.41
CA TRP A 253 2.38 7.13 7.86
C TRP A 253 3.78 6.66 7.43
N ILE A 254 4.59 7.56 6.87
CA ILE A 254 5.99 7.27 6.51
C ILE A 254 6.81 7.00 7.79
N ASP A 255 6.65 7.82 8.82
CA ASP A 255 7.40 7.69 10.09
C ASP A 255 6.96 6.48 10.94
N ASP A 256 5.74 5.97 10.75
CA ASP A 256 5.18 4.80 11.43
C ASP A 256 5.58 3.46 10.75
N GLY A 257 6.66 3.43 9.98
CA GLY A 257 7.21 2.25 9.33
C GLY A 257 7.43 1.09 10.31
N ILE A 258 7.29 -0.15 9.82
CA ILE A 258 7.53 -1.38 10.60
C ILE A 258 8.60 -2.24 9.92
N ASP A 259 9.37 -2.97 10.72
CA ASP A 259 10.28 -3.99 10.22
C ASP A 259 9.52 -5.05 9.41
N VAL A 260 10.21 -5.73 8.50
CA VAL A 260 9.70 -6.92 7.83
C VAL A 260 10.45 -8.14 8.31
N ALA A 261 9.73 -9.24 8.61
CA ALA A 261 10.34 -10.49 9.00
C ALA A 261 11.38 -10.93 7.95
N GLY A 262 12.58 -11.26 8.40
CA GLY A 262 13.73 -11.40 7.50
C GLY A 262 13.55 -12.46 6.43
N GLU A 263 13.08 -13.65 6.80
CA GLU A 263 12.86 -14.72 5.83
C GLU A 263 11.79 -14.33 4.80
N ALA A 264 10.65 -13.76 5.23
CA ALA A 264 9.61 -13.30 4.30
C ALA A 264 10.11 -12.18 3.36
N TYR A 265 10.94 -11.26 3.88
CA TYR A 265 11.56 -10.23 3.06
C TYR A 265 12.47 -10.81 1.98
N ALA A 266 13.37 -11.72 2.37
CA ALA A 266 14.29 -12.34 1.44
C ALA A 266 13.55 -13.19 0.39
N GLU A 267 12.66 -14.07 0.82
CA GLU A 267 11.87 -14.91 -0.09
C GLU A 267 11.01 -14.07 -1.05
N PHE A 268 10.43 -12.95 -0.59
CA PHE A 268 9.62 -12.09 -1.45
C PHE A 268 10.46 -11.48 -2.58
N LEU A 269 11.64 -10.97 -2.28
CA LEU A 269 12.52 -10.41 -3.29
C LEU A 269 13.09 -11.48 -4.23
N GLU A 270 13.56 -12.59 -3.69
CA GLU A 270 14.10 -13.69 -4.48
C GLU A 270 13.05 -14.24 -5.44
N LYS A 271 11.91 -14.68 -4.90
CA LYS A 271 10.89 -15.39 -5.69
C LYS A 271 10.15 -14.50 -6.68
N PHE A 272 9.80 -13.26 -6.27
CA PHE A 272 8.98 -12.39 -7.13
C PHE A 272 9.83 -11.44 -7.97
N TYR A 273 10.77 -10.69 -7.38
CA TYR A 273 11.54 -9.69 -8.14
C TYR A 273 12.69 -10.27 -8.95
N GLN A 274 13.38 -11.30 -8.43
CA GLN A 274 14.58 -11.84 -9.06
C GLN A 274 14.28 -13.03 -9.97
N GLU A 275 13.46 -13.97 -9.50
CA GLU A 275 13.10 -15.19 -10.24
C GLU A 275 11.83 -15.00 -11.07
N ASN A 276 10.98 -14.00 -10.76
CA ASN A 276 9.66 -13.80 -11.39
C ASN A 276 8.79 -15.07 -11.36
N ALA A 277 8.96 -15.88 -10.30
CA ALA A 277 8.49 -17.25 -10.21
C ALA A 277 6.95 -17.38 -10.31
N LEU A 278 6.19 -16.40 -9.82
CA LEU A 278 4.72 -16.40 -9.96
C LEU A 278 4.29 -16.33 -11.43
N TYR A 279 4.93 -15.43 -12.19
CA TYR A 279 4.56 -15.22 -13.61
C TYR A 279 5.07 -16.32 -14.53
N THR A 280 6.20 -16.95 -14.18
CA THR A 280 6.82 -18.03 -14.96
C THR A 280 6.28 -19.42 -14.59
N ASP A 281 5.34 -19.48 -13.64
CA ASP A 281 4.72 -20.73 -13.15
C ASP A 281 5.71 -21.71 -12.51
N ASP A 282 6.76 -21.17 -11.87
CA ASP A 282 7.80 -21.92 -11.17
C ASP A 282 7.75 -21.71 -9.63
N LEU A 283 6.67 -21.08 -9.12
CA LEU A 283 6.56 -20.71 -7.70
C LEU A 283 6.17 -21.90 -6.83
N GLU A 284 6.94 -22.11 -5.76
CA GLU A 284 6.62 -23.04 -4.68
C GLU A 284 6.56 -22.31 -3.33
N ILE A 285 5.46 -22.49 -2.60
CA ILE A 285 5.26 -21.95 -1.24
C ILE A 285 4.94 -23.08 -0.27
N GLY A 286 5.71 -23.19 0.81
CA GLY A 286 5.49 -24.23 1.83
C GLY A 286 5.57 -25.67 1.29
N GLY A 287 6.30 -25.91 0.21
CA GLY A 287 6.38 -27.22 -0.48
C GLY A 287 5.17 -27.54 -1.37
N ARG A 288 4.37 -26.52 -1.70
CA ARG A 288 3.22 -26.62 -2.60
C ARG A 288 3.50 -25.78 -3.84
N GLU A 289 3.32 -26.39 -5.01
CA GLU A 289 3.33 -25.69 -6.30
C GLU A 289 2.15 -24.70 -6.37
N VAL A 290 2.40 -23.51 -6.88
CA VAL A 290 1.40 -22.43 -7.04
C VAL A 290 1.09 -22.35 -8.53
N ASP A 291 -0.06 -22.87 -8.93
CA ASP A 291 -0.55 -22.83 -10.29
C ASP A 291 -1.52 -21.66 -10.49
N ILE A 292 -1.12 -20.66 -11.27
CA ILE A 292 -1.96 -19.47 -11.52
C ILE A 292 -3.19 -19.79 -12.37
N ASP A 293 -3.23 -20.92 -13.08
CA ASP A 293 -4.41 -21.42 -13.78
C ASP A 293 -5.53 -21.80 -12.79
N ASP A 294 -5.21 -22.09 -11.52
CA ASP A 294 -6.18 -22.36 -10.47
C ASP A 294 -6.94 -21.11 -9.99
N ILE A 295 -6.49 -19.91 -10.40
CA ILE A 295 -7.23 -18.64 -10.16
C ILE A 295 -8.33 -18.52 -11.20
N ASP A 296 -9.46 -19.19 -10.99
CA ASP A 296 -10.61 -19.25 -11.89
C ASP A 296 -11.75 -18.30 -11.53
N MET A 297 -11.69 -17.69 -10.32
CA MET A 297 -12.67 -16.70 -9.85
C MET A 297 -12.50 -15.35 -10.58
N PRO A 298 -13.52 -14.45 -10.55
CA PRO A 298 -13.40 -13.10 -11.10
C PRO A 298 -12.21 -12.33 -10.51
N VAL A 299 -11.43 -11.67 -11.37
CA VAL A 299 -10.25 -10.87 -10.99
C VAL A 299 -10.45 -9.40 -11.34
N LEU A 300 -10.23 -8.53 -10.37
CA LEU A 300 -10.17 -7.08 -10.56
C LEU A 300 -8.75 -6.58 -10.32
N GLN A 301 -8.14 -5.92 -11.31
CA GLN A 301 -6.92 -5.17 -11.12
C GLN A 301 -7.18 -3.67 -11.06
N VAL A 302 -6.64 -2.98 -10.05
CA VAL A 302 -6.68 -1.53 -9.89
C VAL A 302 -5.25 -0.99 -9.95
N LEU A 303 -4.95 -0.19 -10.96
CA LEU A 303 -3.61 0.25 -11.31
C LEU A 303 -3.48 1.77 -11.29
N GLY A 304 -2.31 2.27 -10.90
CA GLY A 304 -1.93 3.67 -11.02
C GLY A 304 -1.17 3.93 -12.32
N GLU A 305 -1.67 4.83 -13.18
CA GLU A 305 -1.04 5.21 -14.46
C GLU A 305 0.40 5.70 -14.25
N TYR A 306 0.63 6.41 -13.13
CA TYR A 306 1.94 7.03 -12.81
C TYR A 306 2.66 6.29 -11.67
N ASP A 307 2.27 5.04 -11.40
CA ASP A 307 2.96 4.21 -10.41
C ASP A 307 4.36 3.84 -10.94
N HIS A 308 5.39 4.43 -10.33
CA HIS A 308 6.78 4.17 -10.69
C HIS A 308 7.40 3.05 -9.85
N LEU A 309 6.76 2.65 -8.74
CA LEU A 309 7.19 1.53 -7.91
C LEU A 309 6.78 0.20 -8.56
N ILE A 310 5.48 0.07 -8.81
CA ILE A 310 4.84 -1.07 -9.47
C ILE A 310 4.06 -0.53 -10.68
N PRO A 311 4.75 -0.28 -11.80
CA PRO A 311 4.09 0.27 -12.98
C PRO A 311 3.04 -0.72 -13.53
N PRO A 312 2.03 -0.26 -14.30
CA PRO A 312 1.03 -1.13 -14.91
C PRO A 312 1.62 -2.32 -15.69
N ALA A 313 2.84 -2.19 -16.21
CA ALA A 313 3.57 -3.28 -16.87
C ALA A 313 3.94 -4.42 -15.90
N ALA A 314 4.02 -4.17 -14.61
CA ALA A 314 4.26 -5.20 -13.60
C ALA A 314 3.00 -5.97 -13.15
N SER A 315 1.83 -5.55 -13.62
CA SER A 315 0.55 -6.16 -13.21
C SER A 315 -0.25 -6.69 -14.40
N ARG A 316 -0.38 -5.90 -15.49
CA ARG A 316 -1.21 -6.24 -16.64
C ARG A 316 -0.91 -7.58 -17.31
N PRO A 317 0.37 -8.01 -17.50
CA PRO A 317 0.66 -9.28 -18.16
C PRO A 317 0.05 -10.49 -17.44
N PHE A 318 -0.22 -10.38 -16.14
CA PHE A 318 -0.90 -11.42 -15.38
C PHE A 318 -2.30 -11.75 -15.92
N ASN A 319 -2.99 -10.78 -16.52
CA ASN A 319 -4.31 -11.00 -17.13
C ASN A 319 -4.30 -12.00 -18.29
N ASP A 320 -3.16 -12.17 -18.94
CA ASP A 320 -3.01 -13.05 -20.09
C ASP A 320 -2.68 -14.51 -19.71
N VAL A 321 -2.30 -14.73 -18.44
CA VAL A 321 -1.81 -16.03 -17.95
C VAL A 321 -2.65 -16.60 -16.80
N VAL A 322 -3.50 -15.78 -16.15
CA VAL A 322 -4.40 -16.25 -15.09
C VAL A 322 -5.53 -17.09 -15.64
N GLY A 323 -5.94 -18.15 -14.92
CA GLY A 323 -7.02 -19.07 -15.35
C GLY A 323 -8.41 -18.46 -15.46
N SER A 324 -8.64 -17.27 -14.87
CA SER A 324 -9.94 -16.59 -14.88
C SER A 324 -10.33 -16.07 -16.27
N GLU A 325 -11.59 -16.37 -16.68
CA GLU A 325 -12.19 -15.79 -17.89
C GLU A 325 -12.84 -14.41 -17.63
N ASP A 326 -12.98 -13.98 -16.35
CA ASP A 326 -13.59 -12.71 -15.92
C ASP A 326 -12.54 -11.81 -15.29
N VAL A 327 -11.79 -11.10 -16.14
CA VAL A 327 -10.73 -10.19 -15.70
C VAL A 327 -11.06 -8.76 -16.08
N THR A 328 -11.14 -7.88 -15.07
CA THR A 328 -11.38 -6.45 -15.24
C THR A 328 -10.17 -5.65 -14.75
N THR A 329 -9.71 -4.67 -15.53
CA THR A 329 -8.66 -3.74 -15.14
C THR A 329 -9.19 -2.32 -15.12
N ILE A 330 -8.99 -1.63 -14.00
CA ILE A 330 -9.28 -0.19 -13.83
C ILE A 330 -7.96 0.52 -13.61
N GLU A 331 -7.73 1.60 -14.36
CA GLU A 331 -6.55 2.43 -14.24
C GLU A 331 -6.94 3.84 -13.84
N HIS A 332 -6.28 4.37 -12.82
CA HIS A 332 -6.47 5.72 -12.33
C HIS A 332 -5.25 6.58 -12.63
N SER A 333 -5.45 7.86 -12.98
CA SER A 333 -4.37 8.82 -13.24
C SER A 333 -3.71 9.27 -11.92
N THR A 334 -3.09 8.32 -11.22
CA THR A 334 -2.41 8.52 -9.93
C THR A 334 -1.17 7.64 -9.81
N GLY A 335 -0.37 7.85 -8.76
CA GLY A 335 0.76 6.99 -8.39
C GLY A 335 0.35 5.89 -7.40
N HIS A 336 1.34 5.19 -6.85
CA HIS A 336 1.18 4.01 -5.99
C HIS A 336 0.24 4.24 -4.79
N ILE A 337 0.47 5.31 -4.05
CA ILE A 337 -0.28 5.63 -2.81
C ILE A 337 -1.60 6.36 -3.09
N GLY A 338 -1.80 6.86 -4.29
CA GLY A 338 -3.00 7.62 -4.67
C GLY A 338 -4.20 6.75 -5.10
N LEU A 339 -4.04 5.41 -5.12
CA LEU A 339 -5.10 4.43 -5.45
C LEU A 339 -6.12 4.18 -4.30
#